data_27a49af5f6b3745b4d354046fb042aca
#
_entry.id   27a49af5f6b3745b4d354046fb042aca
#
_cell.length_a   1.000
_cell.length_b   1.000
_cell.length_c   1.000
_cell.angle_alpha   90.00
_cell.angle_beta   90.00
_cell.angle_gamma   90.00
#
_symmetry.space_group_name_H-M   'P 1'
#
loop_
_entity.id
_entity.type
_entity.pdbx_description
1 polymer ?
#
loop_
_entity_poly.entity_id
_entity_poly.type
_entity_poly.pdbx_seq_one_letter_code
_entity_poly.pdbx_strand_id
1 'polypeptide(L)'
;MPSPEFVDAVLDVVRRIPPGRVMTYGDIAWALGSQAPRAVGRVMALYGHAVAWWRVVPASGLPPQGHARLALPHYEEEGTPLRHVESADDYRIALSSARLGYDHEIYAEVAP
;
A
#
# COMPACT_ATOMS: atom_id res chain seq x y z
N MET A 1 -5.22 10.83 16.81
CA MET A 1 -5.85 11.17 15.52
C MET A 1 -4.82 11.75 14.58
N PRO A 2 -4.66 11.22 13.37
CA PRO A 2 -3.72 11.82 12.41
C PRO A 2 -4.13 13.23 12.04
N SER A 3 -3.15 14.11 11.82
CA SER A 3 -3.44 15.47 11.39
C SER A 3 -3.96 15.48 9.96
N PRO A 4 -4.74 16.50 9.56
CA PRO A 4 -5.19 16.60 8.16
C PRO A 4 -4.03 16.63 7.18
N GLU A 5 -2.93 17.27 7.53
CA GLU A 5 -1.73 17.33 6.69
C GLU A 5 -1.12 15.95 6.48
N PHE A 6 -1.07 15.13 7.54
CA PHE A 6 -0.55 13.77 7.44
C PHE A 6 -1.48 12.90 6.59
N VAL A 7 -2.79 13.03 6.78
CA VAL A 7 -3.77 12.32 5.96
C VAL A 7 -3.56 12.63 4.48
N ASP A 8 -3.49 13.91 4.14
CA ASP A 8 -3.30 14.33 2.75
C ASP A 8 -1.98 13.81 2.19
N ALA A 9 -0.91 13.85 2.98
CA ALA A 9 0.39 13.35 2.54
C ALA A 9 0.37 11.85 2.25
N VAL A 10 -0.26 11.06 3.12
CA VAL A 10 -0.38 9.62 2.90
C VAL A 10 -1.18 9.34 1.63
N LEU A 11 -2.34 9.96 1.48
CA LEU A 11 -3.18 9.70 0.31
C LEU A 11 -2.51 10.14 -0.98
N ASP A 12 -1.73 11.21 -0.94
CA ASP A 12 -0.98 11.67 -2.09
C ASP A 12 0.07 10.64 -2.53
N VAL A 13 0.78 10.05 -1.57
CA VAL A 13 1.74 8.97 -1.88
C VAL A 13 1.01 7.80 -2.54
N VAL A 14 -0.12 7.39 -1.97
CA VAL A 14 -0.88 6.26 -2.51
C VAL A 14 -1.29 6.51 -3.97
N ARG A 15 -1.71 7.74 -4.29
CA ARG A 15 -2.09 8.10 -5.66
C ARG A 15 -0.94 7.97 -6.65
N ARG A 16 0.30 8.00 -6.18
CA ARG A 16 1.51 7.92 -7.01
C ARG A 16 2.00 6.49 -7.21
N ILE A 17 1.46 5.51 -6.46
CA ILE A 17 1.87 4.11 -6.63
C ILE A 17 1.34 3.61 -7.99
N PRO A 18 2.23 3.11 -8.87
CA PRO A 18 1.77 2.63 -10.18
C PRO A 18 0.88 1.40 -10.07
N PRO A 19 -0.03 1.18 -11.02
CA PRO A 19 -0.80 -0.07 -11.07
C PRO A 19 0.12 -1.28 -11.15
N GLY A 20 -0.24 -2.35 -10.45
CA GLY A 20 0.55 -3.58 -10.42
C GLY A 20 1.68 -3.57 -9.41
N ARG A 21 1.88 -2.47 -8.71
CA ARG A 21 2.92 -2.34 -7.69
C ARG A 21 2.31 -2.00 -6.34
N VAL A 22 3.09 -2.24 -5.29
CA VAL A 22 2.61 -1.98 -3.92
C VAL A 22 3.70 -1.31 -3.09
N MET A 23 3.27 -0.63 -2.01
CA MET A 23 4.12 -0.17 -0.92
C MET A 23 3.56 -0.74 0.37
N THR A 24 4.45 -1.00 1.33
CA THR A 24 3.98 -1.38 2.67
C THR A 24 3.63 -0.13 3.48
N TYR A 25 2.90 -0.31 4.57
CA TYR A 25 2.63 0.81 5.50
C TYR A 25 3.93 1.46 5.97
N GLY A 26 4.95 0.63 6.25
CA GLY A 26 6.27 1.12 6.64
C GLY A 26 6.96 1.90 5.54
N ASP A 27 6.78 1.48 4.28
CA ASP A 27 7.36 2.18 3.13
C ASP A 27 6.79 3.59 3.00
N ILE A 28 5.47 3.74 3.18
CA ILE A 28 4.84 5.05 3.11
C ILE A 28 5.33 5.93 4.27
N ALA A 29 5.40 5.36 5.48
CA ALA A 29 5.93 6.10 6.61
C ALA A 29 7.37 6.56 6.33
N TRP A 30 8.20 5.68 5.80
CA TRP A 30 9.59 6.00 5.43
C TRP A 30 9.63 7.15 4.43
N ALA A 31 8.81 7.09 3.38
CA ALA A 31 8.78 8.14 2.34
C ALA A 31 8.42 9.51 2.94
N LEU A 32 7.58 9.52 3.97
CA LEU A 32 7.14 10.76 4.61
C LEU A 32 8.02 11.19 5.80
N GLY A 33 9.12 10.46 6.05
CA GLY A 33 9.99 10.77 7.18
C GLY A 33 9.35 10.47 8.52
N SER A 34 8.39 9.57 8.57
CA SER A 34 7.67 9.19 9.78
C SER A 34 8.15 7.84 10.30
N GLN A 35 8.16 7.67 11.63
CA GLN A 35 8.45 6.39 12.25
C GLN A 35 7.17 5.69 12.73
N ALA A 36 6.03 6.06 12.17
CA ALA A 36 4.73 5.60 12.63
C ALA A 36 3.94 4.87 11.55
N PRO A 37 4.33 3.62 11.18
CA PRO A 37 3.55 2.84 10.21
C PRO A 37 2.09 2.64 10.63
N ARG A 38 1.84 2.55 11.93
CA ARG A 38 0.47 2.40 12.45
C ARG A 38 -0.39 3.61 12.14
N ALA A 39 0.21 4.80 12.11
CA ALA A 39 -0.53 6.01 11.74
C ALA A 39 -0.93 5.97 10.27
N VAL A 40 -0.06 5.44 9.40
CA VAL A 40 -0.40 5.21 7.99
C VAL A 40 -1.56 4.23 7.89
N GLY A 41 -1.50 3.13 8.64
CA GLY A 41 -2.59 2.15 8.66
C GLY A 41 -3.91 2.77 9.08
N ARG A 42 -3.90 3.65 10.08
CA ARG A 42 -5.11 4.35 10.53
C ARG A 42 -5.67 5.27 9.45
N VAL A 43 -4.80 6.00 8.75
CA VAL A 43 -5.23 6.84 7.62
C VAL A 43 -5.93 6.00 6.57
N MET A 44 -5.32 4.86 6.21
CA MET A 44 -5.90 3.97 5.20
C MET A 44 -7.24 3.40 5.64
N ALA A 45 -7.36 3.03 6.92
CA ALA A 45 -8.62 2.51 7.45
C ALA A 45 -9.74 3.54 7.41
N LEU A 46 -9.43 4.80 7.67
CA LEU A 46 -10.43 5.85 7.78
C LEU A 46 -10.71 6.55 6.44
N TYR A 47 -9.70 6.70 5.59
CA TYR A 47 -9.78 7.54 4.40
C TYR A 47 -9.35 6.85 3.11
N GLY A 48 -8.85 5.62 3.18
CA GLY A 48 -8.25 4.96 2.02
C GLY A 48 -9.23 4.60 0.91
N HIS A 49 -10.50 4.53 1.21
CA HIS A 49 -11.52 4.12 0.24
C HIS A 49 -11.59 5.01 -1.01
N ALA A 50 -11.04 6.23 -0.93
CA ALA A 50 -11.06 7.18 -2.04
C ALA A 50 -9.88 7.02 -2.99
N VAL A 51 -8.92 6.15 -2.67
CA VAL A 51 -7.71 5.94 -3.46
C VAL A 51 -7.51 4.45 -3.69
N ALA A 52 -6.45 4.07 -4.43
CA ALA A 52 -6.13 2.67 -4.72
C ALA A 52 -5.58 1.97 -3.47
N TRP A 53 -6.43 1.75 -2.49
CA TRP A 53 -6.08 1.22 -1.15
C TRP A 53 -5.42 -0.16 -1.21
N TRP A 54 -5.74 -0.96 -2.22
CA TRP A 54 -5.17 -2.31 -2.39
C TRP A 54 -3.67 -2.31 -2.69
N ARG A 55 -3.11 -1.15 -3.07
CA ARG A 55 -1.68 -0.99 -3.33
C ARG A 55 -0.88 -0.72 -2.07
N VAL A 56 -1.53 -0.67 -0.91
CA VAL A 56 -0.88 -0.48 0.39
C VAL A 56 -1.11 -1.73 1.22
N VAL A 57 -0.03 -2.42 1.58
CA VAL A 57 -0.12 -3.76 2.17
C VAL A 57 0.77 -3.88 3.40
N PRO A 58 0.50 -4.85 4.28
CA PRO A 58 1.42 -5.15 5.38
C PRO A 58 2.75 -5.69 4.88
N ALA A 59 3.79 -5.53 5.69
CA ALA A 59 5.13 -6.04 5.39
C ALA A 59 5.18 -7.58 5.31
N SER A 60 4.16 -8.25 5.84
CA SER A 60 4.04 -9.72 5.75
C SER A 60 3.73 -10.21 4.35
N GLY A 61 3.29 -9.34 3.45
CA GLY A 61 2.82 -9.74 2.13
C GLY A 61 1.36 -10.18 2.10
N LEU A 62 0.67 -10.11 3.22
CA LEU A 62 -0.77 -10.35 3.23
C LEU A 62 -1.48 -9.20 2.51
N PRO A 63 -2.65 -9.45 1.92
CA PRO A 63 -3.49 -8.34 1.43
C PRO A 63 -3.98 -7.50 2.62
N PRO A 64 -4.53 -6.30 2.36
CA PRO A 64 -5.05 -5.46 3.44
C PRO A 64 -6.01 -6.24 4.32
N GLN A 65 -5.82 -6.13 5.63
CA GLN A 65 -6.57 -6.92 6.63
C GLN A 65 -8.08 -6.78 6.45
N GLY A 66 -8.75 -7.93 6.36
CA GLY A 66 -10.20 -7.98 6.22
C GLY A 66 -10.70 -7.69 4.81
N HIS A 67 -9.81 -7.45 3.84
CA HIS A 67 -10.22 -7.04 2.49
C HIS A 67 -9.59 -7.88 1.38
N ALA A 68 -9.10 -9.09 1.71
CA ALA A 68 -8.45 -9.95 0.72
C ALA A 68 -9.35 -10.18 -0.50
N ARG A 69 -10.60 -10.57 -0.26
CA ARG A 69 -11.54 -10.87 -1.34
C ARG A 69 -11.85 -9.65 -2.20
N LEU A 70 -11.98 -8.47 -1.59
CA LEU A 70 -12.26 -7.24 -2.32
C LEU A 70 -11.04 -6.76 -3.11
N ALA A 71 -9.85 -7.02 -2.60
CA ALA A 71 -8.62 -6.57 -3.26
C ALA A 71 -8.24 -7.42 -4.47
N LEU A 72 -8.58 -8.71 -4.44
CA LEU A 72 -8.14 -9.64 -5.47
C LEU A 72 -8.48 -9.22 -6.91
N PRO A 73 -9.71 -8.77 -7.23
CA PRO A 73 -10.00 -8.33 -8.59
C PRO A 73 -9.12 -7.17 -9.05
N HIS A 74 -8.76 -6.27 -8.14
CA HIS A 74 -7.87 -5.16 -8.46
C HIS A 74 -6.47 -5.68 -8.80
N TYR A 75 -5.96 -6.62 -8.02
CA TYR A 75 -4.65 -7.21 -8.28
C TYR A 75 -4.63 -7.93 -9.62
N GLU A 76 -5.68 -8.69 -9.91
CA GLU A 76 -5.77 -9.42 -11.17
C GLU A 76 -5.83 -8.46 -12.36
N GLU A 77 -6.63 -7.41 -12.26
CA GLU A 77 -6.75 -6.42 -13.33
C GLU A 77 -5.44 -5.70 -13.59
N GLU A 78 -4.68 -5.39 -12.54
CA GLU A 78 -3.43 -4.65 -12.66
C GLU A 78 -2.22 -5.54 -12.94
N GLY A 79 -2.39 -6.86 -12.89
CA GLY A 79 -1.27 -7.78 -13.06
C GLY A 79 -0.30 -7.78 -11.89
N THR A 80 -0.76 -7.45 -10.69
CA THR A 80 0.07 -7.46 -9.50
C THR A 80 0.58 -8.87 -9.21
N PRO A 81 1.89 -9.09 -9.05
CA PRO A 81 2.41 -10.42 -8.76
C PRO A 81 1.88 -10.96 -7.44
N LEU A 82 1.30 -12.16 -7.47
CA LEU A 82 0.75 -12.85 -6.30
C LEU A 82 1.44 -14.19 -6.12
N ARG A 83 1.35 -14.75 -4.91
CA ARG A 83 1.90 -16.06 -4.55
C ARG A 83 0.87 -16.82 -3.73
N HIS A 84 0.98 -18.17 -3.79
CA HIS A 84 0.19 -19.07 -2.94
C HIS A 84 -1.30 -18.77 -2.99
N VAL A 85 -1.82 -18.58 -4.22
CA VAL A 85 -3.25 -18.29 -4.39
C VAL A 85 -4.04 -19.57 -4.19
N GLU A 86 -4.60 -19.75 -3.00
CA GLU A 86 -5.42 -20.90 -2.65
C GLU A 86 -6.91 -20.60 -2.86
N SER A 87 -7.32 -19.37 -2.54
CA SER A 87 -8.69 -18.92 -2.71
C SER A 87 -8.70 -17.39 -2.74
N ALA A 88 -9.87 -16.81 -2.97
CA ALA A 88 -10.03 -15.35 -2.95
C ALA A 88 -9.73 -14.74 -1.58
N ASP A 89 -9.79 -15.53 -0.51
CA ASP A 89 -9.51 -15.08 0.84
C ASP A 89 -8.13 -15.49 1.34
N ASP A 90 -7.38 -16.27 0.57
CA ASP A 90 -6.12 -16.86 1.02
C ASP A 90 -5.07 -16.80 -0.10
N TYR A 91 -4.29 -15.75 -0.10
CA TYR A 91 -3.20 -15.54 -1.03
C TYR A 91 -2.20 -14.53 -0.45
N ARG A 92 -1.07 -14.37 -1.11
CA ARG A 92 -0.03 -13.42 -0.73
C ARG A 92 0.33 -12.52 -1.90
N ILE A 93 0.77 -11.30 -1.58
CA ILE A 93 1.42 -10.43 -2.55
C ILE A 93 2.88 -10.90 -2.67
N ALA A 94 3.37 -11.06 -3.90
CA ALA A 94 4.77 -11.40 -4.13
C ALA A 94 5.60 -10.12 -3.98
N LEU A 95 5.93 -9.76 -2.72
CA LEU A 95 6.59 -8.49 -2.41
C LEU A 95 7.90 -8.31 -3.15
N SER A 96 8.68 -9.38 -3.33
CA SER A 96 9.96 -9.27 -4.03
C SER A 96 9.81 -8.74 -5.45
N SER A 97 8.65 -8.93 -6.07
CA SER A 97 8.37 -8.48 -7.44
C SER A 97 7.46 -7.25 -7.47
N ALA A 98 6.53 -7.15 -6.52
CA ALA A 98 5.50 -6.11 -6.56
C ALA A 98 5.89 -4.84 -5.81
N ARG A 99 6.72 -4.96 -4.76
CA ARG A 99 7.08 -3.84 -3.90
C ARG A 99 7.99 -2.87 -4.63
N LEU A 100 7.70 -1.58 -4.53
CA LEU A 100 8.58 -0.54 -5.07
C LEU A 100 9.89 -0.50 -4.29
N GLY A 101 11.02 -0.49 -5.01
CA GLY A 101 12.32 -0.31 -4.37
C GLY A 101 12.51 1.13 -3.91
N TYR A 102 13.39 1.33 -2.94
CA TYR A 102 13.65 2.67 -2.40
C TYR A 102 14.31 3.61 -3.41
N ASP A 103 14.81 3.09 -4.53
CA ASP A 103 15.34 3.87 -5.63
C ASP A 103 14.25 4.40 -6.57
N HIS A 104 12.99 4.01 -6.36
CA HIS A 104 11.90 4.48 -7.19
C HIS A 104 11.69 5.98 -6.98
N GLU A 105 11.34 6.67 -8.06
CA GLU A 105 11.15 8.12 -8.05
C GLU A 105 10.13 8.61 -7.03
N ILE A 106 9.17 7.75 -6.64
CA ILE A 106 8.16 8.13 -5.64
C ILE A 106 8.80 8.58 -4.33
N TYR A 107 9.94 7.97 -3.94
CA TYR A 107 10.63 8.35 -2.71
C TYR A 107 11.31 9.71 -2.82
N ALA A 108 11.81 10.05 -4.01
CA ALA A 108 12.42 11.36 -4.25
C ALA A 108 11.38 12.47 -4.29
N GLU A 109 10.20 12.19 -4.83
CA GLU A 109 9.15 13.20 -5.01
C GLU A 109 8.47 13.59 -3.71
N VAL A 110 8.39 12.66 -2.73
CA VAL A 110 7.70 12.93 -1.47
C VAL A 110 8.65 13.24 -0.32
N ALA A 111 9.94 12.97 -0.45
CA ALA A 111 10.91 13.26 0.58
C ALA A 111 11.02 14.78 0.77
N PRO A 112 11.02 15.27 2.01
CA PRO A 112 11.17 16.70 2.28
C PRO A 112 12.55 17.24 1.90
#